data_0e79a4fc92da736159d7250672753872
#
_entry.id   0e79a4fc92da736159d7250672753872
#
_cell.length_a   1.000
_cell.length_b   1.000
_cell.length_c   1.000
_cell.angle_alpha   90.00
_cell.angle_beta   90.00
_cell.angle_gamma   90.00
#
_symmetry.space_group_name_H-M   'P 1'
#
loop_
_entity.id
_entity.type
_entity.pdbx_description
1 polymer ?
#
loop_
_entity_poly.entity_id
_entity_poly.type
_entity_poly.pdbx_seq_one_letter_code
_entity_poly.pdbx_strand_id
1 'polypeptide(L)'
;MSQPNQATRRSAITAGIGLAAAASLGATADAQAAKTASPRAASGFVTTRDGVQIFYKDWGPKDGQPIVFHHGWPLSADDWDAQMMFFLLKGFRVIAHDRRGHGRSTQTDSGNEMDTYAADVTALTDHLDLKNAIHVGHSTGGGEVAHYVARAKSGRVAKAVLIGAVPPIMLKTAANPGGLPLEVFDGFRAALLANRAQFFRDVPSGPFYGFNRSGAKVSQGLIDNWWRQGMMGGAKAHYDCIKAFSETDFTDDLKKIDVPVLIMHGEDDQIVPIADSAQLAIKLVKHGTLKTYPGLPHGMASTNPDIINADLLAFFRA
;
A
#
# COMPACT_ATOMS: atom_id res chain seq x y z
N MET A 1 -21.75 -60.45 18.94
CA MET A 1 -22.24 -60.82 17.60
C MET A 1 -21.74 -59.79 16.60
N SER A 2 -20.80 -60.22 15.79
CA SER A 2 -20.58 -59.96 14.36
C SER A 2 -20.23 -58.52 13.93
N GLN A 3 -18.96 -58.27 13.72
CA GLN A 3 -18.48 -57.43 12.60
C GLN A 3 -18.79 -58.12 11.26
N PRO A 4 -18.90 -57.34 10.16
CA PRO A 4 -17.86 -57.41 9.15
C PRO A 4 -17.60 -56.03 8.47
N ASN A 5 -16.61 -55.74 7.82
CA ASN A 5 -15.55 -56.26 6.99
C ASN A 5 -15.02 -55.10 6.12
N GLN A 6 -13.75 -54.93 6.12
CA GLN A 6 -13.01 -53.99 5.24
C GLN A 6 -13.05 -54.52 3.79
N ALA A 7 -13.15 -53.59 2.83
CA ALA A 7 -12.84 -53.86 1.45
C ALA A 7 -11.94 -52.74 0.88
N THR A 8 -10.67 -53.09 0.75
CA THR A 8 -9.62 -52.38 -0.02
C THR A 8 -9.93 -52.46 -1.52
N ARG A 9 -9.81 -51.34 -2.23
CA ARG A 9 -9.65 -51.35 -3.70
C ARG A 9 -8.38 -50.58 -4.08
N ARG A 10 -7.32 -51.36 -4.34
CA ARG A 10 -6.20 -50.94 -5.18
C ARG A 10 -6.62 -51.19 -6.63
N SER A 11 -6.42 -50.20 -7.51
CA SER A 11 -6.44 -50.43 -8.96
C SER A 11 -5.11 -49.98 -9.56
N ALA A 12 -4.44 -50.90 -10.16
CA ALA A 12 -3.18 -50.74 -10.88
C ALA A 12 -3.42 -50.06 -12.24
N ILE A 13 -2.51 -49.18 -12.62
CA ILE A 13 -2.41 -48.65 -13.98
C ILE A 13 -1.25 -49.38 -14.68
N THR A 14 -1.56 -50.09 -15.74
CA THR A 14 -0.63 -50.80 -16.58
C THR A 14 -0.13 -49.89 -17.70
N ALA A 15 1.18 -49.90 -17.93
CA ALA A 15 1.86 -49.18 -18.98
C ALA A 15 1.60 -49.81 -20.34
N GLY A 16 1.42 -48.99 -21.38
CA GLY A 16 1.47 -49.40 -22.79
C GLY A 16 2.60 -48.64 -23.50
N ILE A 17 3.64 -49.41 -23.89
CA ILE A 17 4.75 -48.93 -24.73
C ILE A 17 4.39 -49.25 -26.19
N GLY A 18 4.33 -48.20 -27.03
CA GLY A 18 4.22 -48.34 -28.47
C GLY A 18 5.43 -47.71 -29.17
N LEU A 19 6.28 -48.58 -29.74
CA LEU A 19 7.33 -48.17 -30.70
C LEU A 19 6.72 -47.89 -32.06
N ALA A 20 7.11 -46.77 -32.70
CA ALA A 20 6.99 -46.60 -34.15
C ALA A 20 8.23 -45.89 -34.68
N ALA A 21 8.78 -46.47 -35.73
CA ALA A 21 10.09 -46.25 -36.30
C ALA A 21 10.17 -45.01 -37.22
N ALA A 22 11.41 -44.59 -37.46
CA ALA A 22 11.90 -43.44 -38.20
C ALA A 22 11.50 -43.40 -39.69
N ALA A 23 11.33 -42.18 -40.18
CA ALA A 23 11.66 -41.83 -41.57
C ALA A 23 12.34 -40.47 -41.59
N SER A 24 13.60 -40.45 -41.96
CA SER A 24 14.41 -39.26 -42.18
C SER A 24 14.10 -38.66 -43.56
N LEU A 25 13.71 -37.42 -43.63
CA LEU A 25 13.79 -36.59 -44.83
C LEU A 25 14.40 -35.24 -44.41
N GLY A 26 15.56 -34.95 -44.99
CA GLY A 26 16.28 -33.71 -44.77
C GLY A 26 15.50 -32.50 -45.31
N ALA A 27 15.42 -31.50 -44.49
CA ALA A 27 15.11 -30.14 -44.90
C ALA A 27 16.13 -29.19 -44.26
N THR A 28 16.91 -28.53 -45.10
CA THR A 28 17.78 -27.41 -44.74
C THR A 28 16.92 -26.31 -44.13
N ALA A 29 16.99 -26.14 -42.84
CA ALA A 29 16.32 -25.03 -42.16
C ALA A 29 17.30 -23.85 -42.11
N ASP A 30 16.91 -22.76 -42.78
CA ASP A 30 17.44 -21.43 -42.55
C ASP A 30 17.36 -21.10 -41.06
N ALA A 31 18.51 -20.95 -40.43
CA ALA A 31 18.61 -20.44 -39.06
C ALA A 31 18.32 -18.93 -39.05
N GLN A 32 17.07 -18.59 -39.10
CA GLN A 32 16.60 -17.23 -38.85
C GLN A 32 16.79 -16.97 -37.37
N ALA A 33 17.74 -16.09 -37.03
CA ALA A 33 18.03 -15.68 -35.67
C ALA A 33 16.75 -15.23 -34.99
N ALA A 34 16.20 -16.04 -34.11
CA ALA A 34 15.16 -15.64 -33.21
C ALA A 34 15.70 -14.48 -32.38
N LYS A 35 15.29 -13.27 -32.67
CA LYS A 35 15.44 -12.14 -31.74
C LYS A 35 14.86 -12.61 -30.42
N THR A 36 15.74 -12.82 -29.43
CA THR A 36 15.33 -13.06 -28.06
C THR A 36 14.52 -11.86 -27.62
N ALA A 37 13.19 -11.98 -27.66
CA ALA A 37 12.32 -11.03 -27.02
C ALA A 37 12.72 -10.98 -25.55
N SER A 38 13.13 -9.80 -25.09
CA SER A 38 13.34 -9.58 -23.65
C SER A 38 12.13 -10.14 -22.91
N PRO A 39 12.30 -10.84 -21.80
CA PRO A 39 11.18 -11.39 -21.06
C PRO A 39 10.19 -10.27 -20.81
N ARG A 40 8.99 -10.41 -21.33
CA ARG A 40 7.89 -9.46 -21.13
C ARG A 40 7.73 -9.35 -19.63
N ALA A 41 8.02 -8.18 -19.05
CA ALA A 41 7.82 -7.95 -17.62
C ALA A 41 6.46 -8.50 -17.24
N ALA A 42 6.38 -9.33 -16.20
CA ALA A 42 5.12 -9.89 -15.76
C ALA A 42 4.16 -8.72 -15.53
N SER A 43 2.99 -8.73 -16.18
CA SER A 43 2.00 -7.66 -16.02
C SER A 43 1.67 -7.53 -14.54
N GLY A 44 1.82 -6.32 -13.98
CA GLY A 44 1.57 -6.06 -12.57
C GLY A 44 2.83 -5.92 -11.69
N PHE A 45 4.04 -5.91 -12.28
CA PHE A 45 5.27 -5.63 -11.54
C PHE A 45 6.15 -4.62 -12.30
N VAL A 46 6.80 -3.75 -11.53
CA VAL A 46 7.92 -2.93 -12.01
C VAL A 46 9.19 -3.32 -11.25
N THR A 47 10.32 -3.41 -11.96
CA THR A 47 11.61 -3.67 -11.36
C THR A 47 12.32 -2.34 -11.10
N THR A 48 12.69 -2.10 -9.85
CA THR A 48 13.44 -0.91 -9.42
C THR A 48 14.91 -1.02 -9.82
N ARG A 49 15.65 0.08 -9.66
CA ARG A 49 17.07 0.14 -10.02
C ARG A 49 17.94 -0.88 -9.25
N ASP A 50 17.57 -1.19 -8.02
CA ASP A 50 18.24 -2.16 -7.15
C ASP A 50 17.71 -3.61 -7.30
N GLY A 51 16.85 -3.85 -8.32
CA GLY A 51 16.35 -5.18 -8.68
C GLY A 51 15.11 -5.64 -7.89
N VAL A 52 14.56 -4.80 -7.03
CA VAL A 52 13.35 -5.11 -6.28
C VAL A 52 12.14 -5.05 -7.20
N GLN A 53 11.25 -6.03 -7.12
CA GLN A 53 10.00 -6.05 -7.86
C GLN A 53 8.88 -5.45 -7.02
N ILE A 54 8.27 -4.38 -7.50
CA ILE A 54 7.14 -3.69 -6.90
C ILE A 54 5.86 -4.12 -7.63
N PHE A 55 4.97 -4.77 -6.93
CA PHE A 55 3.64 -5.13 -7.44
C PHE A 55 2.76 -3.89 -7.54
N TYR A 56 1.97 -3.82 -8.63
CA TYR A 56 0.96 -2.77 -8.78
C TYR A 56 -0.30 -3.27 -9.49
N LYS A 57 -1.41 -2.64 -9.18
CA LYS A 57 -2.68 -2.68 -9.91
C LYS A 57 -2.77 -1.42 -10.78
N ASP A 58 -3.25 -1.54 -12.01
CA ASP A 58 -3.47 -0.41 -12.94
C ASP A 58 -4.72 -0.67 -13.77
N TRP A 59 -5.83 -0.07 -13.35
CA TRP A 59 -7.15 -0.30 -13.93
C TRP A 59 -7.73 0.99 -14.51
N GLY A 60 -8.59 0.83 -15.54
CA GLY A 60 -9.30 1.92 -16.19
C GLY A 60 -8.66 2.42 -17.48
N PRO A 61 -9.22 3.48 -18.07
CA PRO A 61 -8.76 4.02 -19.33
C PRO A 61 -7.36 4.63 -19.19
N LYS A 62 -6.47 4.34 -20.13
CA LYS A 62 -5.07 4.79 -20.07
C LYS A 62 -4.91 6.31 -20.22
N ASP A 63 -5.87 6.96 -20.83
CA ASP A 63 -6.01 8.41 -21.02
C ASP A 63 -6.84 9.08 -19.89
N GLY A 64 -7.42 8.31 -18.96
CA GLY A 64 -8.11 8.81 -17.79
C GLY A 64 -7.16 9.50 -16.82
N GLN A 65 -7.68 10.46 -16.02
CA GLN A 65 -6.92 11.11 -14.95
C GLN A 65 -6.36 10.06 -13.99
N PRO A 66 -5.02 9.94 -13.84
CA PRO A 66 -4.44 8.91 -12.98
C PRO A 66 -4.57 9.28 -11.50
N ILE A 67 -4.95 8.28 -10.69
CA ILE A 67 -4.90 8.33 -9.22
C ILE A 67 -3.97 7.22 -8.76
N VAL A 68 -2.97 7.55 -7.95
CA VAL A 68 -2.03 6.61 -7.34
C VAL A 68 -2.30 6.53 -5.84
N PHE A 69 -2.63 5.34 -5.36
CA PHE A 69 -2.93 5.07 -3.96
C PHE A 69 -1.75 4.42 -3.24
N HIS A 70 -1.42 4.95 -2.07
CA HIS A 70 -0.30 4.56 -1.21
C HIS A 70 -0.84 4.05 0.12
N HIS A 71 -0.66 2.76 0.39
CA HIS A 71 -1.21 2.09 1.58
C HIS A 71 -0.48 2.43 2.88
N GLY A 72 -1.19 2.30 4.01
CA GLY A 72 -0.63 2.38 5.35
C GLY A 72 0.20 1.12 5.73
N TRP A 73 0.94 1.21 6.83
CA TRP A 73 1.60 0.06 7.43
C TRP A 73 0.61 -0.80 8.21
N PRO A 74 0.70 -2.12 8.17
CA PRO A 74 1.54 -3.01 7.35
C PRO A 74 0.79 -3.56 6.13
N LEU A 75 -0.08 -2.76 5.53
CA LEU A 75 -1.08 -3.15 4.54
C LEU A 75 -0.48 -3.37 3.14
N SER A 76 -1.32 -3.35 2.12
CA SER A 76 -1.00 -3.54 0.71
C SER A 76 -1.93 -2.72 -0.17
N ALA A 77 -1.78 -2.78 -1.49
CA ALA A 77 -2.70 -2.18 -2.45
C ALA A 77 -4.16 -2.64 -2.29
N ASP A 78 -4.39 -3.76 -1.62
CA ASP A 78 -5.75 -4.31 -1.40
C ASP A 78 -6.56 -3.47 -0.40
N ASP A 79 -5.92 -2.63 0.41
CA ASP A 79 -6.61 -1.71 1.31
C ASP A 79 -7.43 -0.66 0.54
N TRP A 80 -7.04 -0.39 -0.70
CA TRP A 80 -7.65 0.61 -1.56
C TRP A 80 -8.72 0.07 -2.52
N ASP A 81 -9.07 -1.22 -2.47
CA ASP A 81 -9.99 -1.83 -3.45
C ASP A 81 -11.34 -1.11 -3.55
N ALA A 82 -11.89 -0.66 -2.42
CA ALA A 82 -13.16 0.07 -2.41
C ALA A 82 -13.05 1.44 -3.12
N GLN A 83 -11.97 2.20 -2.84
CA GLN A 83 -11.70 3.48 -3.50
C GLN A 83 -11.38 3.28 -4.97
N MET A 84 -10.54 2.32 -5.30
CA MET A 84 -10.18 1.99 -6.68
C MET A 84 -11.43 1.68 -7.52
N MET A 85 -12.33 0.83 -7.03
CA MET A 85 -13.58 0.51 -7.72
C MET A 85 -14.49 1.72 -7.86
N PHE A 86 -14.60 2.55 -6.81
CA PHE A 86 -15.42 3.76 -6.86
C PHE A 86 -14.94 4.74 -7.94
N PHE A 87 -13.64 5.01 -8.01
CA PHE A 87 -13.06 5.94 -8.98
C PHE A 87 -12.97 5.35 -10.39
N LEU A 88 -12.71 4.04 -10.51
CA LEU A 88 -12.76 3.31 -11.79
C LEU A 88 -14.12 3.50 -12.49
N LEU A 89 -15.22 3.31 -11.74
CA LEU A 89 -16.59 3.48 -12.25
C LEU A 89 -16.93 4.94 -12.61
N LYS A 90 -16.09 5.90 -12.25
CA LYS A 90 -16.19 7.32 -12.61
C LYS A 90 -15.24 7.75 -13.74
N GLY A 91 -14.58 6.77 -14.37
CA GLY A 91 -13.72 7.00 -15.53
C GLY A 91 -12.28 7.40 -15.21
N PHE A 92 -11.85 7.33 -13.96
CA PHE A 92 -10.44 7.54 -13.60
C PHE A 92 -9.58 6.32 -13.94
N ARG A 93 -8.30 6.55 -14.22
CA ARG A 93 -7.29 5.50 -14.18
C ARG A 93 -6.81 5.36 -12.74
N VAL A 94 -6.94 4.17 -12.15
CA VAL A 94 -6.64 3.93 -10.75
C VAL A 94 -5.45 2.98 -10.62
N ILE A 95 -4.44 3.40 -9.88
CA ILE A 95 -3.21 2.68 -9.64
C ILE A 95 -3.03 2.50 -8.11
N ALA A 96 -2.65 1.33 -7.65
CA ALA A 96 -2.19 1.11 -6.30
C ALA A 96 -1.01 0.14 -6.33
N HIS A 97 -0.03 0.33 -5.46
CA HIS A 97 1.14 -0.55 -5.38
C HIS A 97 1.29 -1.14 -3.99
N ASP A 98 1.93 -2.29 -3.91
CA ASP A 98 2.43 -2.83 -2.66
C ASP A 98 3.84 -2.25 -2.44
N ARG A 99 4.06 -1.51 -1.35
CA ARG A 99 5.40 -1.00 -0.98
C ARG A 99 6.39 -2.15 -0.90
N ARG A 100 7.70 -1.94 -1.18
CA ARG A 100 8.70 -2.98 -0.96
C ARG A 100 8.57 -3.59 0.42
N GLY A 101 8.77 -4.89 0.52
CA GLY A 101 8.59 -5.64 1.77
C GLY A 101 7.16 -5.85 2.22
N HIS A 102 6.16 -5.33 1.51
CA HIS A 102 4.75 -5.46 1.81
C HIS A 102 4.01 -6.25 0.71
N GLY A 103 2.89 -6.88 1.07
CA GLY A 103 2.02 -7.55 0.12
C GLY A 103 2.75 -8.53 -0.81
N ARG A 104 2.59 -8.29 -2.13
CA ARG A 104 3.15 -9.11 -3.21
C ARG A 104 4.52 -8.63 -3.72
N SER A 105 4.96 -7.45 -3.26
CA SER A 105 6.29 -6.94 -3.61
C SER A 105 7.40 -7.77 -2.99
N THR A 106 8.62 -7.71 -3.55
CA THR A 106 9.78 -8.41 -3.01
C THR A 106 9.94 -8.12 -1.52
N GLN A 107 10.06 -9.16 -0.72
CA GLN A 107 10.34 -9.06 0.71
C GLN A 107 11.84 -8.77 0.91
N THR A 108 12.16 -7.52 1.19
CA THR A 108 13.53 -7.04 1.32
C THR A 108 14.00 -7.05 2.77
N ASP A 109 15.30 -7.21 2.97
CA ASP A 109 15.97 -7.10 4.27
C ASP A 109 16.59 -5.71 4.50
N SER A 110 16.54 -4.83 3.49
CA SER A 110 17.13 -3.49 3.47
C SER A 110 16.33 -2.56 2.56
N GLY A 111 16.61 -1.25 2.62
CA GLY A 111 15.91 -0.25 1.82
C GLY A 111 14.48 0.04 2.32
N ASN A 112 14.19 -0.26 3.59
CA ASN A 112 12.88 -0.07 4.17
C ASN A 112 12.76 1.31 4.85
N GLU A 113 13.14 2.38 4.12
CA GLU A 113 13.09 3.78 4.54
C GLU A 113 12.43 4.67 3.48
N MET A 114 12.00 5.88 3.87
CA MET A 114 11.19 6.76 3.04
C MET A 114 11.86 7.21 1.75
N ASP A 115 13.18 7.46 1.74
CA ASP A 115 13.91 7.81 0.51
C ASP A 115 13.79 6.70 -0.53
N THR A 116 13.95 5.45 -0.13
CA THR A 116 13.85 4.29 -1.01
C THR A 116 12.40 4.05 -1.45
N TYR A 117 11.42 4.21 -0.54
CA TYR A 117 10.01 4.11 -0.88
C TYR A 117 9.61 5.15 -1.94
N ALA A 118 10.04 6.40 -1.81
CA ALA A 118 9.80 7.43 -2.81
C ALA A 118 10.51 7.15 -4.14
N ALA A 119 11.69 6.53 -4.11
CA ALA A 119 12.39 6.09 -5.31
C ALA A 119 11.64 4.96 -6.04
N ASP A 120 11.02 4.03 -5.30
CA ASP A 120 10.16 2.98 -5.86
C ASP A 120 8.91 3.57 -6.54
N VAL A 121 8.28 4.57 -5.90
CA VAL A 121 7.16 5.31 -6.51
C VAL A 121 7.62 6.02 -7.78
N THR A 122 8.82 6.60 -7.80
CA THR A 122 9.39 7.20 -9.00
C THR A 122 9.56 6.16 -10.11
N ALA A 123 10.09 4.97 -9.80
CA ALA A 123 10.22 3.89 -10.76
C ALA A 123 8.87 3.44 -11.33
N LEU A 124 7.83 3.34 -10.49
CA LEU A 124 6.47 2.99 -10.91
C LEU A 124 5.87 4.06 -11.82
N THR A 125 5.94 5.34 -11.41
CA THR A 125 5.36 6.45 -12.18
C THR A 125 6.07 6.68 -13.52
N ASP A 126 7.38 6.47 -13.57
CA ASP A 126 8.16 6.50 -14.82
C ASP A 126 7.84 5.29 -15.71
N HIS A 127 7.71 4.09 -15.15
CA HIS A 127 7.34 2.87 -15.89
C HIS A 127 5.96 3.00 -16.56
N LEU A 128 4.98 3.58 -15.88
CA LEU A 128 3.63 3.78 -16.38
C LEU A 128 3.46 5.10 -17.17
N ASP A 129 4.53 5.90 -17.31
CA ASP A 129 4.56 7.26 -17.87
C ASP A 129 3.42 8.14 -17.34
N LEU A 130 3.19 8.11 -16.01
CA LEU A 130 2.13 8.90 -15.40
C LEU A 130 2.48 10.39 -15.43
N LYS A 131 1.51 11.19 -15.83
CA LYS A 131 1.59 12.67 -15.87
C LYS A 131 0.39 13.24 -15.15
N ASN A 132 0.61 14.35 -14.44
CA ASN A 132 -0.44 15.04 -13.71
C ASN A 132 -1.24 14.09 -12.79
N ALA A 133 -0.58 13.10 -12.15
CA ALA A 133 -1.25 12.13 -11.31
C ALA A 133 -1.70 12.76 -9.98
N ILE A 134 -2.81 12.27 -9.46
CA ILE A 134 -3.26 12.57 -8.10
C ILE A 134 -2.70 11.49 -7.19
N HIS A 135 -1.96 11.85 -6.14
CA HIS A 135 -1.40 10.91 -5.18
C HIS A 135 -2.21 10.93 -3.88
N VAL A 136 -2.69 9.78 -3.45
CA VAL A 136 -3.52 9.61 -2.24
C VAL A 136 -2.82 8.65 -1.30
N GLY A 137 -2.45 9.10 -0.10
CA GLY A 137 -1.75 8.29 0.88
C GLY A 137 -2.47 8.22 2.22
N HIS A 138 -2.57 7.01 2.77
CA HIS A 138 -3.10 6.76 4.11
C HIS A 138 -1.96 6.46 5.08
N SER A 139 -1.99 7.09 6.27
CA SER A 139 -1.05 6.78 7.35
C SER A 139 0.43 6.92 6.89
N THR A 140 1.23 5.85 6.98
CA THR A 140 2.57 5.74 6.40
C THR A 140 2.60 6.10 4.91
N GLY A 141 1.57 5.73 4.15
CA GLY A 141 1.44 6.08 2.73
C GLY A 141 1.29 7.58 2.50
N GLY A 142 0.75 8.32 3.48
CA GLY A 142 0.74 9.79 3.44
C GLY A 142 2.14 10.39 3.61
N GLY A 143 3.00 9.77 4.42
CA GLY A 143 4.43 10.11 4.50
C GLY A 143 5.14 9.85 3.17
N GLU A 144 4.90 8.70 2.55
CA GLU A 144 5.43 8.36 1.23
C GLU A 144 4.98 9.35 0.14
N VAL A 145 3.70 9.76 0.16
CA VAL A 145 3.17 10.81 -0.75
C VAL A 145 3.88 12.13 -0.52
N ALA A 146 3.98 12.60 0.73
CA ALA A 146 4.65 13.87 1.03
C ALA A 146 6.11 13.85 0.55
N HIS A 147 6.82 12.75 0.81
CA HIS A 147 8.23 12.58 0.44
C HIS A 147 8.44 12.51 -1.08
N TYR A 148 7.59 11.76 -1.79
CA TYR A 148 7.62 11.66 -3.25
C TYR A 148 7.26 12.97 -3.93
N VAL A 149 6.14 13.60 -3.54
CA VAL A 149 5.62 14.82 -4.21
C VAL A 149 6.60 15.99 -4.08
N ALA A 150 7.24 16.12 -2.92
CA ALA A 150 8.28 17.15 -2.69
C ALA A 150 9.50 17.03 -3.62
N ARG A 151 9.71 15.87 -4.24
CA ARG A 151 10.85 15.52 -5.11
C ARG A 151 10.45 15.22 -6.55
N ALA A 152 9.17 15.15 -6.83
CA ALA A 152 8.66 14.77 -8.16
C ALA A 152 9.05 15.81 -9.22
N LYS A 153 9.36 15.32 -10.42
CA LYS A 153 9.61 16.20 -11.56
C LYS A 153 8.34 16.98 -11.92
N SER A 154 8.51 18.20 -12.42
CA SER A 154 7.39 19.02 -12.92
C SER A 154 6.50 18.24 -13.90
N GLY A 155 5.19 18.41 -13.79
CA GLY A 155 4.18 17.74 -14.63
C GLY A 155 3.88 16.28 -14.23
N ARG A 156 4.52 15.72 -13.19
CA ARG A 156 4.21 14.36 -12.72
C ARG A 156 3.02 14.34 -11.78
N VAL A 157 2.87 15.36 -10.92
CA VAL A 157 1.83 15.41 -9.89
C VAL A 157 0.90 16.59 -10.13
N ALA A 158 -0.42 16.36 -10.09
CA ALA A 158 -1.43 17.40 -10.13
C ALA A 158 -1.93 17.79 -8.74
N LYS A 159 -2.13 16.81 -7.85
CA LYS A 159 -2.70 17.01 -6.50
C LYS A 159 -2.17 15.95 -5.55
N ALA A 160 -2.16 16.26 -4.25
CA ALA A 160 -1.83 15.31 -3.19
C ALA A 160 -2.95 15.22 -2.16
N VAL A 161 -3.16 14.03 -1.58
CA VAL A 161 -4.11 13.79 -0.49
C VAL A 161 -3.42 13.01 0.62
N LEU A 162 -3.56 13.48 1.84
CA LEU A 162 -3.00 12.89 3.06
C LEU A 162 -4.16 12.48 3.99
N ILE A 163 -4.39 11.17 4.19
CA ILE A 163 -5.50 10.64 4.99
C ILE A 163 -4.94 10.01 6.26
N GLY A 164 -5.30 10.52 7.46
CA GLY A 164 -4.78 9.99 8.72
C GLY A 164 -3.25 9.86 8.71
N ALA A 165 -2.56 10.80 8.05
CA ALA A 165 -1.17 10.66 7.63
C ALA A 165 -0.16 11.02 8.73
N VAL A 166 1.00 10.36 8.70
CA VAL A 166 2.07 10.51 9.69
C VAL A 166 2.83 11.86 9.68
N PRO A 167 2.91 12.64 8.58
CA PRO A 167 3.59 13.94 8.60
C PRO A 167 2.94 14.96 9.56
N PRO A 168 3.74 15.90 10.14
CA PRO A 168 5.16 16.15 9.81
C PRO A 168 6.16 15.19 10.46
N ILE A 169 5.91 14.64 11.63
CA ILE A 169 6.72 13.62 12.31
C ILE A 169 5.92 13.03 13.47
N MET A 170 5.94 11.70 13.62
CA MET A 170 5.22 11.07 14.73
C MET A 170 6.03 11.09 16.04
N LEU A 171 7.36 10.96 15.94
CA LEU A 171 8.21 10.89 17.11
C LEU A 171 8.22 12.22 17.87
N LYS A 172 8.16 12.13 19.20
CA LYS A 172 8.40 13.27 20.10
C LYS A 172 9.84 13.76 19.97
N THR A 173 9.98 15.01 19.57
CA THR A 173 11.28 15.69 19.42
C THR A 173 11.15 17.11 19.97
N ALA A 174 12.26 17.86 20.00
CA ALA A 174 12.22 19.27 20.35
C ALA A 174 11.35 20.09 19.37
N ALA A 175 11.28 19.68 18.10
CA ALA A 175 10.43 20.32 17.07
C ALA A 175 8.97 19.82 17.09
N ASN A 176 8.71 18.64 17.67
CA ASN A 176 7.38 18.05 17.86
C ASN A 176 7.20 17.60 19.32
N PRO A 177 7.01 18.52 20.28
CA PRO A 177 6.92 18.17 21.70
C PRO A 177 5.65 17.37 22.07
N GLY A 178 4.59 17.43 21.24
CA GLY A 178 3.36 16.65 21.38
C GLY A 178 3.45 15.24 20.81
N GLY A 179 4.48 14.95 20.02
CA GLY A 179 4.64 13.65 19.36
C GLY A 179 4.74 12.49 20.34
N LEU A 180 4.60 11.27 19.82
CA LEU A 180 4.65 10.04 20.60
C LEU A 180 6.08 9.73 21.07
N PRO A 181 6.28 9.31 22.30
CA PRO A 181 7.61 8.90 22.77
C PRO A 181 8.10 7.64 22.06
N LEU A 182 9.44 7.48 21.96
CA LEU A 182 10.09 6.37 21.25
C LEU A 182 9.62 5.00 21.75
N GLU A 183 9.33 4.90 23.04
CA GLU A 183 8.88 3.68 23.73
C GLU A 183 7.57 3.11 23.13
N VAL A 184 6.71 3.96 22.55
CA VAL A 184 5.50 3.51 21.86
C VAL A 184 5.88 2.69 20.62
N PHE A 185 6.85 3.17 19.84
CA PHE A 185 7.30 2.51 18.61
C PHE A 185 8.16 1.27 18.92
N ASP A 186 8.94 1.31 20.02
CA ASP A 186 9.65 0.13 20.53
C ASP A 186 8.67 -0.94 21.02
N GLY A 187 7.53 -0.53 21.59
CA GLY A 187 6.43 -1.42 21.91
C GLY A 187 5.86 -2.13 20.67
N PHE A 188 5.71 -1.43 19.55
CA PHE A 188 5.29 -2.04 18.27
C PHE A 188 6.33 -3.05 17.76
N ARG A 189 7.62 -2.70 17.82
CA ARG A 189 8.73 -3.60 17.47
C ARG A 189 8.71 -4.87 18.33
N ALA A 190 8.56 -4.70 19.64
CA ALA A 190 8.50 -5.81 20.60
C ALA A 190 7.28 -6.71 20.34
N ALA A 191 6.09 -6.14 20.12
CA ALA A 191 4.87 -6.90 19.83
C ALA A 191 4.98 -7.69 18.52
N LEU A 192 5.58 -7.08 17.49
CA LEU A 192 5.85 -7.75 16.21
C LEU A 192 6.81 -8.93 16.37
N LEU A 193 7.85 -8.80 17.19
CA LEU A 193 8.81 -9.88 17.46
C LEU A 193 8.19 -10.97 18.33
N ALA A 194 7.36 -10.62 19.30
CA ALA A 194 6.75 -11.59 20.21
C ALA A 194 5.70 -12.47 19.50
N ASN A 195 4.76 -11.87 18.80
CA ASN A 195 3.73 -12.57 18.03
C ASN A 195 3.09 -11.64 16.99
N ARG A 196 3.71 -11.53 15.80
CA ARG A 196 3.21 -10.71 14.72
C ARG A 196 1.76 -11.00 14.34
N ALA A 197 1.38 -12.27 14.32
CA ALA A 197 0.04 -12.67 13.92
C ALA A 197 -1.04 -12.18 14.91
N GLN A 198 -0.77 -12.23 16.20
CA GLN A 198 -1.68 -11.72 17.22
C GLN A 198 -1.69 -10.19 17.21
N PHE A 199 -0.53 -9.55 17.17
CA PHE A 199 -0.43 -8.09 17.09
C PHE A 199 -1.23 -7.53 15.92
N PHE A 200 -1.13 -8.17 14.74
CA PHE A 200 -1.90 -7.77 13.57
C PHE A 200 -3.40 -8.10 13.65
N ARG A 201 -3.84 -8.89 14.63
CA ARG A 201 -5.26 -9.06 14.99
C ARG A 201 -5.73 -7.98 15.96
N ASP A 202 -4.91 -7.62 16.93
CA ASP A 202 -5.27 -6.70 18.00
C ASP A 202 -5.46 -5.26 17.50
N VAL A 203 -4.56 -4.80 16.63
CA VAL A 203 -4.59 -3.43 16.08
C VAL A 203 -5.92 -3.12 15.36
N PRO A 204 -6.37 -3.90 14.36
CA PRO A 204 -7.64 -3.63 13.67
C PRO A 204 -8.87 -3.97 14.52
N SER A 205 -8.75 -4.88 15.51
CA SER A 205 -9.86 -5.19 16.43
C SER A 205 -10.16 -4.06 17.42
N GLY A 206 -9.26 -3.08 17.52
CA GLY A 206 -9.35 -1.99 18.47
C GLY A 206 -9.12 -0.62 17.83
N PRO A 207 -7.95 -0.02 18.05
CA PRO A 207 -7.73 1.42 17.79
C PRO A 207 -7.76 1.81 16.32
N PHE A 208 -7.38 0.91 15.39
CA PHE A 208 -7.27 1.27 13.97
C PHE A 208 -8.62 1.63 13.35
N TYR A 209 -9.65 0.83 13.61
CA TYR A 209 -11.02 1.05 13.12
C TYR A 209 -11.95 1.64 14.18
N GLY A 210 -11.45 1.96 15.37
CA GLY A 210 -12.28 2.46 16.48
C GLY A 210 -13.22 1.39 17.05
N PHE A 211 -12.96 0.10 16.80
CA PHE A 211 -13.83 -1.00 17.24
C PHE A 211 -13.79 -1.22 18.75
N ASN A 212 -12.84 -0.60 19.47
CA ASN A 212 -12.77 -0.53 20.93
C ASN A 212 -13.67 0.55 21.54
N ARG A 213 -14.37 1.35 20.73
CA ARG A 213 -15.30 2.37 21.24
C ARG A 213 -16.67 1.79 21.57
N SER A 214 -17.31 2.34 22.57
CA SER A 214 -18.67 1.93 22.97
C SER A 214 -19.65 2.16 21.80
N GLY A 215 -20.45 1.15 21.49
CA GLY A 215 -21.42 1.19 20.39
C GLY A 215 -20.82 1.02 18.98
N ALA A 216 -19.51 0.73 18.86
CA ALA A 216 -18.88 0.48 17.57
C ALA A 216 -19.49 -0.74 16.86
N LYS A 217 -19.74 -0.60 15.55
CA LYS A 217 -20.19 -1.71 14.71
C LYS A 217 -18.97 -2.48 14.20
N VAL A 218 -18.53 -3.48 14.96
CA VAL A 218 -17.38 -4.31 14.63
C VAL A 218 -17.63 -5.06 13.32
N SER A 219 -16.69 -4.99 12.40
CA SER A 219 -16.68 -5.76 11.15
C SER A 219 -15.53 -6.77 11.16
N GLN A 220 -15.87 -8.06 11.35
CA GLN A 220 -14.88 -9.13 11.31
C GLN A 220 -14.19 -9.21 9.95
N GLY A 221 -14.91 -8.92 8.85
CA GLY A 221 -14.32 -8.89 7.51
C GLY A 221 -13.22 -7.86 7.34
N LEU A 222 -13.37 -6.66 7.93
CA LEU A 222 -12.30 -5.64 7.93
C LEU A 222 -11.10 -6.10 8.76
N ILE A 223 -11.33 -6.68 9.93
CA ILE A 223 -10.26 -7.20 10.82
C ILE A 223 -9.48 -8.31 10.08
N ASP A 224 -10.18 -9.26 9.47
CA ASP A 224 -9.56 -10.37 8.76
C ASP A 224 -8.81 -9.92 7.50
N ASN A 225 -9.34 -8.95 6.77
CA ASN A 225 -8.68 -8.37 5.60
C ASN A 225 -7.40 -7.61 5.99
N TRP A 226 -7.43 -6.83 7.06
CA TRP A 226 -6.26 -6.15 7.60
C TRP A 226 -5.17 -7.14 8.01
N TRP A 227 -5.55 -8.17 8.79
CA TRP A 227 -4.65 -9.24 9.22
C TRP A 227 -4.03 -9.97 8.02
N ARG A 228 -4.86 -10.37 7.05
CA ARG A 228 -4.40 -11.04 5.83
C ARG A 228 -3.33 -10.21 5.11
N GLN A 229 -3.60 -8.92 4.91
CA GLN A 229 -2.65 -8.02 4.25
C GLN A 229 -1.34 -7.91 5.04
N GLY A 230 -1.42 -7.69 6.35
CA GLY A 230 -0.23 -7.63 7.21
C GLY A 230 0.59 -8.92 7.18
N MET A 231 -0.07 -10.08 7.15
CA MET A 231 0.64 -11.37 7.12
C MET A 231 1.28 -11.70 5.77
N MET A 232 0.85 -11.07 4.67
CA MET A 232 1.46 -11.23 3.34
C MET A 232 2.85 -10.62 3.23
N GLY A 233 3.13 -9.54 3.95
CA GLY A 233 4.41 -8.84 3.89
C GLY A 233 5.52 -9.50 4.72
N GLY A 234 6.76 -9.06 4.51
CA GLY A 234 7.96 -9.52 5.21
C GLY A 234 8.07 -8.98 6.63
N ALA A 235 8.34 -9.84 7.61
CA ALA A 235 8.48 -9.43 9.01
C ALA A 235 9.60 -8.40 9.21
N LYS A 236 10.75 -8.57 8.52
CA LYS A 236 11.89 -7.65 8.60
C LYS A 236 11.53 -6.27 8.05
N ALA A 237 10.89 -6.21 6.88
CA ALA A 237 10.47 -4.95 6.29
C ALA A 237 9.41 -4.23 7.14
N HIS A 238 8.46 -4.97 7.73
CA HIS A 238 7.50 -4.38 8.66
C HIS A 238 8.16 -3.81 9.92
N TYR A 239 9.16 -4.51 10.45
CA TYR A 239 9.93 -4.06 11.61
C TYR A 239 10.69 -2.75 11.31
N ASP A 240 11.42 -2.70 10.18
CA ASP A 240 12.17 -1.53 9.77
C ASP A 240 11.27 -0.35 9.43
N CYS A 241 10.13 -0.61 8.79
CA CYS A 241 9.16 0.41 8.40
C CYS A 241 8.62 1.18 9.61
N ILE A 242 8.64 0.59 10.83
CA ILE A 242 8.26 1.31 12.06
C ILE A 242 9.15 2.55 12.21
N LYS A 243 10.47 2.44 11.99
CA LYS A 243 11.37 3.57 11.98
C LYS A 243 11.04 4.57 10.87
N ALA A 244 10.79 4.06 9.67
CA ALA A 244 10.51 4.90 8.51
C ALA A 244 9.29 5.81 8.74
N PHE A 245 8.18 5.30 9.29
CA PHE A 245 7.00 6.12 9.50
C PHE A 245 7.02 6.96 10.78
N SER A 246 7.79 6.55 11.80
CA SER A 246 7.77 7.23 13.10
C SER A 246 8.87 8.28 13.26
N GLU A 247 10.04 8.09 12.66
CA GLU A 247 11.23 8.89 12.91
C GLU A 247 11.60 9.80 11.72
N THR A 248 10.99 9.59 10.52
CA THR A 248 11.23 10.49 9.38
C THR A 248 10.57 11.84 9.62
N ASP A 249 11.34 12.92 9.49
CA ASP A 249 10.85 14.30 9.54
C ASP A 249 10.48 14.77 8.12
N PHE A 250 9.18 14.93 7.87
CA PHE A 250 8.62 15.41 6.62
C PHE A 250 8.39 16.92 6.58
N THR A 251 8.86 17.66 7.58
CA THR A 251 8.62 19.12 7.69
C THR A 251 9.06 19.88 6.44
N ASP A 252 10.26 19.59 5.94
CA ASP A 252 10.77 20.25 4.74
C ASP A 252 10.12 19.73 3.45
N ASP A 253 9.65 18.50 3.43
CA ASP A 253 8.87 17.96 2.32
C ASP A 253 7.54 18.69 2.17
N LEU A 254 6.79 18.82 3.26
CA LEU A 254 5.51 19.54 3.26
C LEU A 254 5.66 21.00 2.77
N LYS A 255 6.72 21.70 3.19
CA LYS A 255 7.02 23.08 2.73
C LYS A 255 7.34 23.17 1.24
N LYS A 256 7.92 22.11 0.65
CA LYS A 256 8.29 22.04 -0.77
C LYS A 256 7.13 21.72 -1.69
N ILE A 257 6.06 21.08 -1.20
CA ILE A 257 4.90 20.73 -2.02
C ILE A 257 4.28 22.00 -2.59
N ASP A 258 4.17 22.05 -3.93
CA ASP A 258 3.69 23.21 -4.68
C ASP A 258 2.46 22.87 -5.54
N VAL A 259 1.73 21.85 -5.16
CA VAL A 259 0.44 21.45 -5.75
C VAL A 259 -0.65 21.54 -4.69
N PRO A 260 -1.95 21.58 -5.07
CA PRO A 260 -3.04 21.52 -4.10
C PRO A 260 -2.97 20.25 -3.23
N VAL A 261 -3.12 20.42 -1.91
CA VAL A 261 -3.09 19.35 -0.91
C VAL A 261 -4.40 19.30 -0.13
N LEU A 262 -5.05 18.14 -0.12
CA LEU A 262 -6.15 17.86 0.80
C LEU A 262 -5.62 17.00 1.96
N ILE A 263 -5.77 17.47 3.19
CA ILE A 263 -5.49 16.71 4.40
C ILE A 263 -6.83 16.29 5.00
N MET A 264 -7.04 14.99 5.19
CA MET A 264 -8.26 14.39 5.74
C MET A 264 -7.92 13.64 7.01
N HIS A 265 -8.62 13.91 8.12
CA HIS A 265 -8.27 13.28 9.40
C HIS A 265 -9.48 13.02 10.28
N GLY A 266 -9.57 11.82 10.85
CA GLY A 266 -10.57 11.49 11.86
C GLY A 266 -10.21 12.09 13.21
N GLU A 267 -11.18 12.71 13.89
CA GLU A 267 -10.91 13.34 15.20
C GLU A 267 -10.74 12.31 16.32
N ASP A 268 -11.19 11.05 16.10
CA ASP A 268 -10.96 9.91 16.99
C ASP A 268 -9.85 8.97 16.47
N ASP A 269 -8.88 9.50 15.74
CA ASP A 269 -7.72 8.74 15.31
C ASP A 269 -6.81 8.43 16.51
N GLN A 270 -6.83 7.14 16.93
CA GLN A 270 -6.08 6.64 18.08
C GLN A 270 -4.68 6.13 17.68
N ILE A 271 -4.33 6.14 16.38
CA ILE A 271 -3.06 5.67 15.85
C ILE A 271 -2.14 6.86 15.54
N VAL A 272 -2.67 7.86 14.85
CA VAL A 272 -1.97 9.10 14.48
C VAL A 272 -2.76 10.28 15.04
N PRO A 273 -2.41 10.80 16.22
CA PRO A 273 -3.16 11.90 16.83
C PRO A 273 -3.23 13.13 15.93
N ILE A 274 -4.43 13.64 15.67
CA ILE A 274 -4.66 14.75 14.76
C ILE A 274 -3.90 16.03 15.16
N ALA A 275 -3.74 16.26 16.48
CA ALA A 275 -3.08 17.46 17.02
C ALA A 275 -1.60 17.52 16.64
N ASP A 276 -0.94 16.36 16.57
CA ASP A 276 0.50 16.23 16.33
C ASP A 276 0.82 15.82 14.89
N SER A 277 -0.18 15.80 14.02
CA SER A 277 -0.06 15.44 12.61
C SER A 277 -0.79 16.43 11.70
N ALA A 278 -2.05 16.18 11.34
CA ALA A 278 -2.79 17.00 10.37
C ALA A 278 -2.89 18.49 10.74
N GLN A 279 -3.07 18.81 12.03
CA GLN A 279 -3.12 20.20 12.51
C GLN A 279 -1.76 20.92 12.44
N LEU A 280 -0.65 20.18 12.41
CA LEU A 280 0.67 20.74 12.18
C LEU A 280 0.98 20.75 10.67
N ALA A 281 0.67 19.68 9.95
CA ALA A 281 0.93 19.57 8.52
C ALA A 281 0.26 20.68 7.70
N ILE A 282 -0.99 21.03 8.03
CA ILE A 282 -1.74 22.11 7.31
C ILE A 282 -1.03 23.46 7.40
N LYS A 283 -0.27 23.73 8.46
CA LYS A 283 0.48 24.98 8.64
C LYS A 283 1.76 25.04 7.79
N LEU A 284 2.18 23.89 7.22
CA LEU A 284 3.44 23.76 6.48
C LEU A 284 3.22 23.75 4.97
N VAL A 285 2.09 23.19 4.50
CA VAL A 285 1.78 23.14 3.07
C VAL A 285 1.28 24.48 2.54
N LYS A 286 1.71 24.86 1.32
CA LYS A 286 1.39 26.15 0.71
C LYS A 286 -0.09 26.26 0.27
N HIS A 287 -0.62 25.19 -0.31
CA HIS A 287 -1.95 25.12 -0.94
C HIS A 287 -2.78 24.02 -0.30
N GLY A 288 -2.89 24.07 1.05
CA GLY A 288 -3.54 23.05 1.86
C GLY A 288 -5.00 23.35 2.16
N THR A 289 -5.81 22.29 2.18
CA THR A 289 -7.16 22.28 2.79
C THR A 289 -7.19 21.16 3.82
N LEU A 290 -7.60 21.47 5.05
CA LEU A 290 -7.82 20.49 6.11
C LEU A 290 -9.31 20.20 6.22
N LYS A 291 -9.66 18.91 6.20
CA LYS A 291 -10.99 18.40 6.49
C LYS A 291 -10.94 17.40 7.63
N THR A 292 -11.64 17.68 8.73
CA THR A 292 -11.70 16.80 9.89
C THR A 292 -13.05 16.08 9.95
N TYR A 293 -13.07 14.92 10.59
CA TYR A 293 -14.25 14.06 10.66
C TYR A 293 -14.53 13.69 12.12
N PRO A 294 -15.52 14.32 12.77
CA PRO A 294 -15.87 14.03 14.15
C PRO A 294 -16.16 12.55 14.38
N GLY A 295 -15.50 11.96 15.38
CA GLY A 295 -15.70 10.57 15.78
C GLY A 295 -15.21 9.49 14.80
N LEU A 296 -14.62 9.84 13.66
CA LEU A 296 -14.07 8.84 12.75
C LEU A 296 -12.68 8.40 13.18
N PRO A 297 -12.38 7.08 13.03
CA PRO A 297 -11.12 6.47 13.43
C PRO A 297 -10.03 6.61 12.36
N HIS A 298 -8.83 6.06 12.63
CA HIS A 298 -7.70 6.00 11.70
C HIS A 298 -8.07 5.36 10.36
N GLY A 299 -8.76 4.22 10.39
CA GLY A 299 -9.18 3.46 9.21
C GLY A 299 -10.46 3.97 8.55
N MET A 300 -10.77 5.27 8.64
CA MET A 300 -12.03 5.86 8.16
C MET A 300 -12.27 5.66 6.65
N ALA A 301 -11.24 5.50 5.84
CA ALA A 301 -11.40 5.20 4.41
C ALA A 301 -12.09 3.86 4.16
N SER A 302 -11.91 2.89 5.07
CA SER A 302 -12.53 1.56 5.01
C SER A 302 -13.85 1.48 5.78
N THR A 303 -13.97 2.20 6.92
CA THR A 303 -15.21 2.17 7.74
C THR A 303 -16.29 3.11 7.23
N ASN A 304 -15.92 4.21 6.57
CA ASN A 304 -16.82 5.28 6.10
C ASN A 304 -16.56 5.66 4.64
N PRO A 305 -16.47 4.70 3.70
CA PRO A 305 -16.02 4.95 2.33
C PRO A 305 -16.88 5.96 1.59
N ASP A 306 -18.19 6.02 1.85
CA ASP A 306 -19.11 6.91 1.14
C ASP A 306 -18.77 8.39 1.36
N ILE A 307 -18.51 8.79 2.61
CA ILE A 307 -18.15 10.15 2.97
C ILE A 307 -16.77 10.50 2.42
N ILE A 308 -15.80 9.61 2.63
CA ILE A 308 -14.41 9.84 2.21
C ILE A 308 -14.32 9.90 0.68
N ASN A 309 -14.97 8.99 -0.04
CA ASN A 309 -14.98 8.98 -1.51
C ASN A 309 -15.67 10.21 -2.12
N ALA A 310 -16.75 10.71 -1.49
CA ALA A 310 -17.42 11.91 -1.96
C ALA A 310 -16.52 13.15 -1.86
N ASP A 311 -15.79 13.27 -0.76
CA ASP A 311 -14.88 14.40 -0.52
C ASP A 311 -13.64 14.33 -1.41
N LEU A 312 -13.08 13.13 -1.60
CA LEU A 312 -12.00 12.89 -2.57
C LEU A 312 -12.44 13.29 -3.98
N LEU A 313 -13.64 12.85 -4.40
CA LEU A 313 -14.16 13.17 -5.74
C LEU A 313 -14.36 14.68 -5.93
N ALA A 314 -14.88 15.36 -4.93
CA ALA A 314 -15.03 16.82 -4.97
C ALA A 314 -13.68 17.52 -5.15
N PHE A 315 -12.66 17.12 -4.39
CA PHE A 315 -11.31 17.66 -4.50
C PHE A 315 -10.65 17.33 -5.85
N PHE A 316 -10.85 16.12 -6.40
CA PHE A 316 -10.24 15.74 -7.68
C PHE A 316 -10.79 16.57 -8.85
N ARG A 317 -12.07 16.97 -8.77
CA ARG A 317 -12.76 17.74 -9.81
C ARG A 317 -12.61 19.27 -9.69
N ALA A 318 -12.22 19.77 -8.54
CA ALA A 318 -11.90 21.18 -8.33
C ALA A 318 -10.61 21.58 -9.05
#